data_59de414cf8e3980c56bb165e6245faba
#
_entry.id   59de414cf8e3980c56bb165e6245faba
#
_cell.length_a   1.000
_cell.length_b   1.000
_cell.length_c   1.000
_cell.angle_alpha   90.00
_cell.angle_beta   90.00
_cell.angle_gamma   90.00
#
_symmetry.space_group_name_H-M   'P 1'
#
loop_
_entity.id
_entity.type
_entity.pdbx_description
1 polymer ?
#
loop_
_entity_poly.entity_id
_entity_poly.type
_entity_poly.pdbx_seq_one_letter_code
_entity_poly.pdbx_strand_id
1 'polypeptide(L)'
;MDKFFDSMLQEIDRYTGTVNLEGENIIPGCREMTKFLKGKMIELKNFALSREFKDDAEEIRFFKYQKPLILGRLLYFYKLYQIESNRPPSYELATGYYQCEIEKLKTVFERSLSFFQYYRSGATYRDNFYFKRGQTEISPETDTFIFEPEAELSTGYDRLVARLIAVELLLAFLTRRMREPADGEPLSGKKLYWTDKKAAAVELIYGIHAVGSVDNGKADIIDIVTAFERTFHILMVFASFLRVNRSIKFISFDDGEHAGHDFST
;
A
#
# COMPACT_ATOMS: atom_id res chain seq x y z
N MET A 1 -6.57 5.43 -19.16
CA MET A 1 -6.51 5.36 -17.69
C MET A 1 -5.05 5.33 -17.19
N ASP A 2 -4.22 4.41 -17.67
CA ASP A 2 -2.88 4.14 -17.13
C ASP A 2 -1.95 5.38 -17.10
N LYS A 3 -1.79 6.11 -18.20
CA LYS A 3 -0.93 7.32 -18.23
C LYS A 3 -1.33 8.38 -17.19
N PHE A 4 -2.64 8.60 -16.99
CA PHE A 4 -3.14 9.53 -15.99
C PHE A 4 -2.83 9.04 -14.57
N PHE A 5 -3.09 7.75 -14.32
CA PHE A 5 -2.83 7.13 -13.04
C PHE A 5 -1.33 7.14 -12.69
N ASP A 6 -0.46 6.78 -13.64
CA ASP A 6 0.99 6.77 -13.43
C ASP A 6 1.52 8.17 -13.11
N SER A 7 1.04 9.20 -13.82
CA SER A 7 1.38 10.59 -13.53
C SER A 7 0.94 11.02 -12.13
N MET A 8 -0.29 10.66 -11.74
CA MET A 8 -0.83 10.94 -10.40
C MET A 8 -0.02 10.21 -9.33
N LEU A 9 0.34 8.96 -9.56
CA LEU A 9 1.12 8.17 -8.62
C LEU A 9 2.52 8.77 -8.41
N GLN A 10 3.19 9.20 -9.49
CA GLN A 10 4.48 9.89 -9.40
C GLN A 10 4.39 11.19 -8.59
N GLU A 11 3.30 11.94 -8.76
CA GLU A 11 3.07 13.16 -7.97
C GLU A 11 2.86 12.84 -6.49
N ILE A 12 2.05 11.82 -6.17
CA ILE A 12 1.83 11.34 -4.81
C ILE A 12 3.15 10.92 -4.17
N ASP A 13 3.97 10.16 -4.88
CA ASP A 13 5.25 9.68 -4.37
C ASP A 13 6.24 10.82 -4.12
N ARG A 14 6.29 11.78 -5.04
CA ARG A 14 7.11 12.99 -4.87
C ARG A 14 6.67 13.79 -3.63
N TYR A 15 5.37 14.01 -3.49
CA TYR A 15 4.83 14.77 -2.37
C TYR A 15 5.06 14.04 -1.03
N THR A 16 4.82 12.72 -0.99
CA THR A 16 5.11 11.91 0.19
C THR A 16 6.58 12.03 0.63
N GLY A 17 7.50 12.15 -0.34
CA GLY A 17 8.92 12.37 -0.07
C GLY A 17 9.26 13.71 0.56
N THR A 18 8.38 14.71 0.48
CA THR A 18 8.60 16.04 1.07
C THR A 18 8.02 16.19 2.48
N VAL A 19 7.07 15.33 2.85
CA VAL A 19 6.38 15.40 4.15
C VAL A 19 7.22 14.72 5.23
N ASN A 20 7.47 15.43 6.32
CA ASN A 20 8.14 14.87 7.48
C ASN A 20 7.15 14.04 8.31
N LEU A 21 7.45 12.75 8.48
CA LEU A 21 6.64 11.77 9.21
C LEU A 21 7.39 11.22 10.45
N GLU A 22 8.34 11.99 10.98
CA GLU A 22 9.17 11.56 12.12
C GLU A 22 8.92 12.42 13.37
N GLY A 23 9.10 11.80 14.54
CA GLY A 23 9.02 12.46 15.82
C GLY A 23 7.70 13.22 16.03
N GLU A 24 7.81 14.47 16.46
CA GLU A 24 6.66 15.36 16.72
C GLU A 24 5.92 15.79 15.44
N ASN A 25 6.55 15.65 14.27
CA ASN A 25 5.97 16.04 12.99
C ASN A 25 5.01 14.99 12.41
N ILE A 26 4.91 13.80 12.99
CA ILE A 26 4.08 12.71 12.47
C ILE A 26 2.60 13.08 12.39
N ILE A 27 2.05 13.73 13.42
CA ILE A 27 0.64 14.13 13.46
C ILE A 27 0.31 15.18 12.40
N PRO A 28 1.03 16.34 12.33
CA PRO A 28 0.81 17.31 11.26
C PRO A 28 1.06 16.73 9.88
N GLY A 29 2.12 15.92 9.70
CA GLY A 29 2.43 15.27 8.43
C GLY A 29 1.33 14.32 7.96
N CYS A 30 0.78 13.49 8.84
CA CYS A 30 -0.36 12.61 8.53
C CYS A 30 -1.61 13.40 8.13
N ARG A 31 -1.88 14.52 8.80
CA ARG A 31 -3.03 15.40 8.46
C ARG A 31 -2.84 16.05 7.10
N GLU A 32 -1.64 16.52 6.80
CA GLU A 32 -1.27 17.08 5.50
C GLU A 32 -1.42 16.06 4.39
N MET A 33 -0.86 14.85 4.54
CA MET A 33 -0.99 13.76 3.58
C MET A 33 -2.44 13.34 3.37
N THR A 34 -3.23 13.27 4.44
CA THR A 34 -4.67 12.95 4.33
C THR A 34 -5.40 13.98 3.48
N LYS A 35 -5.14 15.27 3.68
CA LYS A 35 -5.74 16.36 2.89
C LYS A 35 -5.33 16.26 1.42
N PHE A 36 -4.04 16.07 1.17
CA PHE A 36 -3.50 15.94 -0.19
C PHE A 36 -4.11 14.73 -0.93
N LEU A 37 -4.08 13.53 -0.32
CA LEU A 37 -4.62 12.31 -0.92
C LEU A 37 -6.14 12.37 -1.13
N LYS A 38 -6.88 13.08 -0.24
CA LYS A 38 -8.30 13.35 -0.46
C LYS A 38 -8.54 14.16 -1.74
N GLY A 39 -7.69 15.17 -2.01
CA GLY A 39 -7.69 15.90 -3.28
C GLY A 39 -7.44 14.98 -4.47
N LYS A 40 -6.45 14.10 -4.40
CA LYS A 40 -6.14 13.14 -5.46
C LYS A 40 -7.26 12.12 -5.70
N MET A 41 -7.96 11.70 -4.66
CA MET A 41 -9.16 10.86 -4.83
C MET A 41 -10.28 11.58 -5.58
N ILE A 42 -10.47 12.87 -5.36
CA ILE A 42 -11.45 13.69 -6.10
C ILE A 42 -11.03 13.81 -7.58
N GLU A 43 -9.77 14.09 -7.85
CA GLU A 43 -9.23 14.14 -9.20
C GLU A 43 -9.41 12.81 -9.95
N LEU A 44 -9.08 11.67 -9.29
CA LEU A 44 -9.26 10.33 -9.84
C LEU A 44 -10.75 10.05 -10.12
N LYS A 45 -11.64 10.40 -9.20
CA LYS A 45 -13.09 10.28 -9.38
C LYS A 45 -13.57 11.04 -10.60
N ASN A 46 -13.23 12.33 -10.68
CA ASN A 46 -13.64 13.19 -11.78
C ASN A 46 -13.15 12.67 -13.13
N PHE A 47 -11.90 12.22 -13.18
CA PHE A 47 -11.33 11.61 -14.39
C PHE A 47 -12.06 10.32 -14.77
N ALA A 48 -12.34 9.44 -13.82
CA ALA A 48 -13.04 8.18 -14.09
C ALA A 48 -14.50 8.38 -14.54
N LEU A 49 -15.18 9.41 -14.01
CA LEU A 49 -16.56 9.76 -14.39
C LEU A 49 -16.66 10.54 -15.70
N SER A 50 -15.59 11.20 -16.15
CA SER A 50 -15.57 11.98 -17.39
C SER A 50 -15.49 11.11 -18.66
N ARG A 51 -15.34 9.80 -18.52
CA ARG A 51 -15.18 8.86 -19.63
C ARG A 51 -15.74 7.48 -19.28
N GLU A 52 -16.04 6.70 -20.31
CA GLU A 52 -16.32 5.29 -20.16
C GLU A 52 -15.02 4.47 -20.13
N PHE A 53 -15.03 3.33 -19.48
CA PHE A 53 -13.94 2.35 -19.58
C PHE A 53 -13.93 1.76 -20.98
N LYS A 54 -12.73 1.57 -21.52
CA LYS A 54 -12.55 1.04 -22.89
C LYS A 54 -13.09 -0.39 -23.02
N ASP A 55 -12.84 -1.19 -21.99
CA ASP A 55 -13.22 -2.59 -21.91
C ASP A 55 -13.27 -3.05 -20.45
N ASP A 56 -13.76 -4.27 -20.23
CA ASP A 56 -13.85 -4.90 -18.92
C ASP A 56 -12.48 -5.00 -18.22
N ALA A 57 -11.41 -5.22 -18.98
CA ALA A 57 -10.06 -5.33 -18.44
C ALA A 57 -9.56 -4.00 -17.85
N GLU A 58 -9.88 -2.87 -18.49
CA GLU A 58 -9.56 -1.54 -17.95
C GLU A 58 -10.38 -1.25 -16.70
N GLU A 59 -11.66 -1.61 -16.69
CA GLU A 59 -12.52 -1.44 -15.51
C GLU A 59 -12.04 -2.28 -14.31
N ILE A 60 -11.77 -3.57 -14.53
CA ILE A 60 -11.23 -4.47 -13.52
C ILE A 60 -9.88 -3.94 -12.99
N ARG A 61 -8.97 -3.52 -13.87
CA ARG A 61 -7.68 -2.96 -13.46
C ARG A 61 -7.85 -1.72 -12.58
N PHE A 62 -8.79 -0.85 -12.93
CA PHE A 62 -9.09 0.34 -12.14
C PHE A 62 -9.58 -0.01 -10.73
N PHE A 63 -10.59 -0.87 -10.60
CA PHE A 63 -11.18 -1.23 -9.31
C PHE A 63 -10.36 -2.24 -8.50
N LYS A 64 -9.55 -3.08 -9.15
CA LYS A 64 -8.70 -4.05 -8.46
C LYS A 64 -7.40 -3.44 -7.94
N TYR A 65 -6.81 -2.51 -8.72
CA TYR A 65 -5.45 -2.03 -8.43
C TYR A 65 -5.35 -0.51 -8.29
N GLN A 66 -5.83 0.26 -9.26
CA GLN A 66 -5.51 1.68 -9.36
C GLN A 66 -6.20 2.50 -8.26
N LYS A 67 -7.52 2.44 -8.18
CA LYS A 67 -8.29 3.16 -7.15
C LYS A 67 -7.94 2.70 -5.73
N PRO A 68 -7.89 1.38 -5.44
CA PRO A 68 -7.54 0.90 -4.10
C PRO A 68 -6.17 1.35 -3.62
N LEU A 69 -5.22 1.54 -4.53
CA LEU A 69 -3.89 1.98 -4.22
C LEU A 69 -3.86 3.38 -3.59
N ILE A 70 -4.59 4.32 -4.18
CA ILE A 70 -4.67 5.70 -3.66
C ILE A 70 -5.56 5.75 -2.42
N LEU A 71 -6.69 5.07 -2.46
CA LEU A 71 -7.61 5.01 -1.32
C LEU A 71 -6.96 4.33 -0.10
N GLY A 72 -6.20 3.26 -0.30
CA GLY A 72 -5.48 2.58 0.77
C GLY A 72 -4.45 3.47 1.45
N ARG A 73 -3.70 4.27 0.67
CA ARG A 73 -2.80 5.29 1.23
C ARG A 73 -3.55 6.36 2.03
N LEU A 74 -4.68 6.82 1.52
CA LEU A 74 -5.53 7.79 2.23
C LEU A 74 -6.00 7.22 3.58
N LEU A 75 -6.51 5.99 3.58
CA LEU A 75 -6.96 5.30 4.79
C LEU A 75 -5.81 5.08 5.78
N TYR A 76 -4.62 4.73 5.28
CA TYR A 76 -3.41 4.58 6.09
C TYR A 76 -3.07 5.86 6.85
N PHE A 77 -2.90 7.00 6.15
CA PHE A 77 -2.53 8.25 6.79
C PHE A 77 -3.61 8.78 7.72
N TYR A 78 -4.86 8.59 7.37
CA TYR A 78 -5.96 8.97 8.24
C TYR A 78 -6.01 8.14 9.52
N LYS A 79 -5.86 6.81 9.43
CA LYS A 79 -5.83 5.94 10.60
C LYS A 79 -4.57 6.15 11.43
N LEU A 80 -3.43 6.38 10.79
CA LEU A 80 -2.19 6.72 11.49
C LEU A 80 -2.32 8.03 12.25
N TYR A 81 -2.93 9.05 11.65
CA TYR A 81 -3.28 10.29 12.35
C TYR A 81 -4.09 10.01 13.63
N GLN A 82 -5.12 9.17 13.55
CA GLN A 82 -5.94 8.81 14.72
C GLN A 82 -5.11 8.08 15.80
N ILE A 83 -4.30 7.11 15.40
CA ILE A 83 -3.48 6.32 16.32
C ILE A 83 -2.48 7.22 17.05
N GLU A 84 -1.70 8.03 16.32
CA GLU A 84 -0.68 8.89 16.90
C GLU A 84 -1.28 10.03 17.75
N SER A 85 -2.46 10.55 17.36
CA SER A 85 -3.16 11.57 18.16
C SER A 85 -3.66 11.04 19.51
N ASN A 86 -3.91 9.74 19.63
CA ASN A 86 -4.38 9.10 20.85
C ASN A 86 -3.28 8.36 21.61
N ARG A 87 -2.04 8.44 21.14
CA ARG A 87 -0.90 7.75 21.75
C ARG A 87 -0.61 8.29 23.16
N PRO A 88 -0.50 7.42 24.17
CA PRO A 88 -0.04 7.82 25.51
C PRO A 88 1.38 8.40 25.45
N PRO A 89 1.72 9.36 26.34
CA PRO A 89 3.04 10.01 26.33
C PRO A 89 4.17 9.09 26.84
N SER A 90 3.88 8.12 27.69
CA SER A 90 4.88 7.19 28.21
C SER A 90 5.15 6.08 27.19
N TYR A 91 6.42 5.71 27.03
CA TYR A 91 6.84 4.63 26.12
C TYR A 91 6.20 3.29 26.43
N GLU A 92 6.19 2.91 27.71
CA GLU A 92 5.62 1.62 28.16
C GLU A 92 4.13 1.53 27.85
N LEU A 93 3.37 2.61 28.14
CA LEU A 93 1.95 2.68 27.81
C LEU A 93 1.71 2.74 26.31
N ALA A 94 2.59 3.41 25.56
CA ALA A 94 2.50 3.49 24.10
C ALA A 94 2.72 2.12 23.44
N THR A 95 3.64 1.31 23.94
CA THR A 95 3.87 -0.07 23.44
C THR A 95 2.62 -0.94 23.61
N GLY A 96 2.02 -0.94 24.82
CA GLY A 96 0.76 -1.65 25.07
C GLY A 96 -0.40 -1.13 24.19
N TYR A 97 -0.47 0.19 24.02
CA TYR A 97 -1.46 0.82 23.14
C TYR A 97 -1.30 0.37 21.68
N TYR A 98 -0.08 0.37 21.12
CA TYR A 98 0.18 -0.10 19.77
C TYR A 98 -0.17 -1.58 19.60
N GLN A 99 0.12 -2.41 20.60
CA GLN A 99 -0.30 -3.82 20.56
C GLN A 99 -1.82 -3.96 20.46
N CYS A 100 -2.59 -3.18 21.24
CA CYS A 100 -4.05 -3.16 21.13
C CYS A 100 -4.54 -2.70 19.76
N GLU A 101 -3.89 -1.70 19.14
CA GLU A 101 -4.24 -1.26 17.79
C GLU A 101 -3.93 -2.35 16.75
N ILE A 102 -2.81 -3.08 16.88
CA ILE A 102 -2.48 -4.23 16.02
C ILE A 102 -3.57 -5.32 16.11
N GLU A 103 -4.03 -5.66 17.32
CA GLU A 103 -5.09 -6.66 17.50
C GLU A 103 -6.41 -6.23 16.82
N LYS A 104 -6.77 -4.94 16.93
CA LYS A 104 -7.94 -4.40 16.19
C LYS A 104 -7.79 -4.52 14.68
N LEU A 105 -6.58 -4.32 14.15
CA LEU A 105 -6.33 -4.45 12.71
C LEU A 105 -6.43 -5.88 12.22
N LYS A 106 -6.09 -6.88 13.04
CA LYS A 106 -6.22 -8.31 12.67
C LYS A 106 -7.66 -8.70 12.36
N THR A 107 -8.64 -8.16 13.08
CA THR A 107 -10.05 -8.46 12.86
C THR A 107 -10.55 -8.10 11.45
N VAL A 108 -9.88 -7.16 10.78
CA VAL A 108 -10.19 -6.79 9.39
C VAL A 108 -9.93 -7.95 8.43
N PHE A 109 -8.83 -8.71 8.66
CA PHE A 109 -8.50 -9.88 7.84
C PHE A 109 -9.46 -11.04 8.09
N GLU A 110 -9.85 -11.27 9.33
CA GLU A 110 -10.69 -12.39 9.73
C GLU A 110 -12.07 -12.33 9.09
N ARG A 111 -12.63 -11.13 8.95
CA ARG A 111 -13.99 -10.91 8.39
C ARG A 111 -14.11 -11.15 6.89
N SER A 112 -13.01 -11.12 6.15
CA SER A 112 -13.02 -11.22 4.68
C SER A 112 -11.88 -12.11 4.19
N LEU A 113 -11.58 -13.18 4.94
CA LEU A 113 -10.40 -14.01 4.72
C LEU A 113 -10.36 -14.64 3.32
N SER A 114 -11.48 -15.18 2.84
CA SER A 114 -11.59 -15.83 1.53
C SER A 114 -11.29 -14.85 0.38
N PHE A 115 -11.83 -13.63 0.48
CA PHE A 115 -11.54 -12.57 -0.49
C PHE A 115 -10.07 -12.15 -0.44
N PHE A 116 -9.48 -12.00 0.73
CA PHE A 116 -8.07 -11.63 0.85
C PHE A 116 -7.13 -12.73 0.35
N GLN A 117 -7.46 -13.98 0.57
CA GLN A 117 -6.72 -15.11 -0.02
C GLN A 117 -6.78 -15.08 -1.55
N TYR A 118 -7.99 -14.86 -2.12
CA TYR A 118 -8.14 -14.66 -3.55
C TYR A 118 -7.29 -13.52 -4.07
N TYR A 119 -7.38 -12.32 -3.47
CA TYR A 119 -6.65 -11.15 -3.91
C TYR A 119 -5.14 -11.34 -3.82
N ARG A 120 -4.62 -11.87 -2.71
CA ARG A 120 -3.20 -12.09 -2.47
C ARG A 120 -2.59 -13.18 -3.34
N SER A 121 -3.38 -14.18 -3.73
CA SER A 121 -2.92 -15.23 -4.64
C SER A 121 -2.74 -14.73 -6.09
N GLY A 122 -3.18 -13.51 -6.41
CA GLY A 122 -3.17 -12.99 -7.78
C GLY A 122 -4.21 -13.66 -8.69
N ALA A 123 -5.18 -14.37 -8.12
CA ALA A 123 -6.21 -15.06 -8.88
C ALA A 123 -7.06 -14.08 -9.71
N THR A 124 -7.58 -14.55 -10.87
CA THR A 124 -8.35 -13.72 -11.80
C THR A 124 -9.74 -14.31 -12.12
N TYR A 125 -9.99 -15.56 -11.74
CA TYR A 125 -11.21 -16.30 -12.11
C TYR A 125 -12.52 -15.70 -11.59
N ARG A 126 -12.48 -14.77 -10.62
CA ARG A 126 -13.65 -14.04 -10.08
C ARG A 126 -13.52 -12.53 -10.26
N ASP A 127 -12.60 -12.04 -11.05
CA ASP A 127 -12.38 -10.59 -11.23
C ASP A 127 -13.63 -9.88 -11.73
N ASN A 128 -14.39 -10.48 -12.67
CA ASN A 128 -15.66 -9.93 -13.13
C ASN A 128 -16.68 -9.76 -12.02
N PHE A 129 -16.69 -10.67 -11.04
CA PHE A 129 -17.59 -10.59 -9.89
C PHE A 129 -17.15 -9.52 -8.89
N TYR A 130 -15.85 -9.46 -8.58
CA TYR A 130 -15.35 -8.56 -7.53
C TYR A 130 -15.10 -7.12 -8.01
N PHE A 131 -14.74 -6.94 -9.29
CA PHE A 131 -14.17 -5.68 -9.77
C PHE A 131 -14.89 -5.06 -10.98
N LYS A 132 -16.07 -5.58 -11.37
CA LYS A 132 -16.98 -4.92 -12.31
C LYS A 132 -18.16 -4.32 -11.56
N ARG A 133 -18.58 -3.13 -11.98
CA ARG A 133 -19.77 -2.47 -11.45
C ARG A 133 -21.04 -3.20 -11.85
N GLY A 134 -22.13 -3.00 -11.09
CA GLY A 134 -23.44 -3.56 -11.40
C GLY A 134 -23.62 -5.03 -11.01
N GLN A 135 -22.64 -5.66 -10.35
CA GLN A 135 -22.82 -6.98 -9.75
C GLN A 135 -23.55 -6.82 -8.42
N THR A 136 -24.71 -7.47 -8.31
CA THR A 136 -25.64 -7.32 -7.16
C THR A 136 -25.73 -8.58 -6.31
N GLU A 137 -24.81 -9.54 -6.50
CA GLU A 137 -24.85 -10.76 -5.68
C GLU A 137 -24.40 -10.44 -4.25
N ILE A 138 -25.34 -10.58 -3.30
CA ILE A 138 -25.08 -10.33 -1.87
C ILE A 138 -24.52 -11.62 -1.27
N SER A 139 -23.25 -11.60 -0.87
CA SER A 139 -22.65 -12.67 -0.09
C SER A 139 -22.69 -12.31 1.41
N PRO A 140 -22.85 -13.30 2.32
CA PRO A 140 -22.72 -13.06 3.77
C PRO A 140 -21.37 -12.46 4.21
N GLU A 141 -20.34 -12.61 3.37
CA GLU A 141 -19.01 -12.03 3.59
C GLU A 141 -18.92 -10.58 3.11
N THR A 142 -19.96 -10.07 2.49
CA THR A 142 -20.03 -8.74 1.92
C THR A 142 -20.14 -7.71 3.04
N ASP A 143 -19.15 -6.84 3.17
CA ASP A 143 -19.19 -5.73 4.13
C ASP A 143 -20.33 -4.76 3.76
N THR A 144 -21.00 -4.19 4.77
CA THR A 144 -22.13 -3.24 4.62
C THR A 144 -21.83 -2.03 3.74
N PHE A 145 -20.56 -1.76 3.46
CA PHE A 145 -20.12 -0.72 2.52
C PHE A 145 -20.55 -0.92 1.07
N ILE A 146 -21.03 -2.10 0.68
CA ILE A 146 -21.60 -2.36 -0.66
C ILE A 146 -22.90 -1.59 -0.86
N PHE A 147 -23.59 -1.25 0.22
CA PHE A 147 -24.85 -0.50 0.20
C PHE A 147 -24.70 1.03 0.17
N GLU A 148 -23.47 1.55 0.12
CA GLU A 148 -23.26 2.99 0.05
C GLU A 148 -23.60 3.56 -1.34
N PRO A 149 -24.11 4.81 -1.38
CA PRO A 149 -24.70 5.41 -2.58
C PRO A 149 -23.72 5.78 -3.71
N GLU A 150 -22.44 5.46 -3.60
CA GLU A 150 -21.43 5.69 -4.65
C GLU A 150 -21.31 4.49 -5.63
N ALA A 151 -22.42 3.86 -5.97
CA ALA A 151 -22.45 2.68 -6.86
C ALA A 151 -21.80 2.92 -8.24
N GLU A 152 -21.77 4.16 -8.71
CA GLU A 152 -21.16 4.52 -10.00
C GLU A 152 -19.62 4.43 -9.99
N LEU A 153 -18.99 4.51 -8.83
CA LEU A 153 -17.55 4.54 -8.72
C LEU A 153 -16.99 3.55 -7.68
N SER A 154 -17.73 2.53 -7.32
CA SER A 154 -17.27 1.49 -6.39
C SER A 154 -17.89 0.14 -6.74
N THR A 155 -17.12 -0.91 -6.54
CA THR A 155 -17.63 -2.30 -6.56
C THR A 155 -17.84 -2.84 -5.14
N GLY A 156 -17.51 -2.04 -4.11
CA GLY A 156 -17.45 -2.50 -2.72
C GLY A 156 -16.14 -3.27 -2.42
N TYR A 157 -15.74 -4.19 -3.27
CA TYR A 157 -14.51 -4.96 -3.11
C TYR A 157 -13.24 -4.13 -3.33
N ASP A 158 -13.28 -3.08 -4.12
CA ASP A 158 -12.20 -2.10 -4.25
C ASP A 158 -11.88 -1.42 -2.91
N ARG A 159 -12.89 -1.18 -2.07
CA ARG A 159 -12.70 -0.66 -0.71
C ARG A 159 -12.07 -1.70 0.23
N LEU A 160 -12.43 -2.98 0.09
CA LEU A 160 -11.80 -4.05 0.85
C LEU A 160 -10.31 -4.16 0.51
N VAL A 161 -9.95 -4.06 -0.78
CA VAL A 161 -8.53 -4.00 -1.19
C VAL A 161 -7.84 -2.78 -0.59
N ALA A 162 -8.46 -1.61 -0.63
CA ALA A 162 -7.89 -0.40 -0.03
C ALA A 162 -7.67 -0.54 1.49
N ARG A 163 -8.62 -1.17 2.20
CA ARG A 163 -8.47 -1.49 3.64
C ARG A 163 -7.33 -2.46 3.89
N LEU A 164 -7.18 -3.49 3.05
CA LEU A 164 -6.07 -4.44 3.13
C LEU A 164 -4.72 -3.70 3.03
N ILE A 165 -4.57 -2.85 1.99
CA ILE A 165 -3.36 -2.05 1.79
C ILE A 165 -3.08 -1.16 3.01
N ALA A 166 -4.10 -0.47 3.53
CA ALA A 166 -3.94 0.40 4.69
C ALA A 166 -3.52 -0.37 5.94
N VAL A 167 -4.13 -1.54 6.18
CA VAL A 167 -3.82 -2.39 7.35
C VAL A 167 -2.40 -2.94 7.25
N GLU A 168 -1.95 -3.38 6.08
CA GLU A 168 -0.57 -3.86 5.88
C GLU A 168 0.46 -2.75 6.17
N LEU A 169 0.20 -1.53 5.70
CA LEU A 169 1.05 -0.37 5.99
C LEU A 169 1.06 -0.01 7.48
N LEU A 170 -0.10 -0.05 8.13
CA LEU A 170 -0.21 0.23 9.57
C LEU A 170 0.51 -0.83 10.41
N LEU A 171 0.34 -2.10 10.09
CA LEU A 171 1.03 -3.20 10.79
C LEU A 171 2.55 -3.05 10.68
N ALA A 172 3.06 -2.73 9.49
CA ALA A 172 4.49 -2.47 9.29
C ALA A 172 4.97 -1.29 10.15
N PHE A 173 4.23 -0.17 10.15
CA PHE A 173 4.56 1.00 10.93
C PHE A 173 4.53 0.72 12.44
N LEU A 174 3.45 0.16 12.98
CA LEU A 174 3.27 -0.10 14.40
C LEU A 174 4.30 -1.12 14.93
N THR A 175 4.54 -2.19 14.15
CA THR A 175 5.57 -3.19 14.51
C THR A 175 6.96 -2.56 14.60
N ARG A 176 7.29 -1.64 13.68
CA ARG A 176 8.55 -0.91 13.74
C ARG A 176 8.63 -0.02 14.99
N ARG A 177 7.57 0.75 15.27
CA ARG A 177 7.51 1.63 16.45
C ARG A 177 7.66 0.89 17.78
N MET A 178 7.15 -0.33 17.86
CA MET A 178 7.31 -1.19 19.06
C MET A 178 8.73 -1.75 19.21
N ARG A 179 9.50 -1.83 18.13
CA ARG A 179 10.89 -2.34 18.15
C ARG A 179 11.91 -1.22 18.37
N GLU A 180 11.54 0.04 18.15
CA GLU A 180 12.40 1.18 18.43
C GLU A 180 12.56 1.29 19.94
N PRO A 181 13.78 1.23 20.52
CA PRO A 181 13.98 1.41 21.95
C PRO A 181 13.50 2.81 22.36
N ALA A 182 13.00 2.93 23.59
CA ALA A 182 12.71 4.23 24.18
C ALA A 182 13.95 5.13 24.04
N ASP A 183 13.73 6.39 23.67
CA ASP A 183 14.79 7.38 23.59
C ASP A 183 15.66 7.33 24.86
N GLY A 184 16.85 6.76 24.78
CA GLY A 184 17.73 6.68 25.94
C GLY A 184 18.93 5.75 25.85
N GLU A 185 18.95 4.73 24.98
CA GLU A 185 20.19 3.99 24.76
C GLU A 185 20.79 4.34 23.38
N PRO A 186 21.87 5.15 23.37
CA PRO A 186 22.61 5.32 22.14
C PRO A 186 23.25 3.98 21.80
N LEU A 187 22.83 3.37 20.68
CA LEU A 187 23.75 2.49 19.96
C LEU A 187 25.02 3.32 19.77
N SER A 188 26.10 2.89 20.43
CA SER A 188 27.41 3.54 20.42
C SER A 188 27.88 3.73 18.98
N GLY A 189 27.51 4.86 18.36
CA GLY A 189 27.86 5.19 17.00
C GLY A 189 27.18 6.47 16.52
N LYS A 190 27.84 7.20 15.66
CA LYS A 190 27.30 8.39 14.98
C LYS A 190 26.06 7.99 14.19
N LYS A 191 24.90 8.60 14.48
CA LYS A 191 23.67 8.38 13.70
C LYS A 191 23.92 8.79 12.25
N LEU A 192 23.63 7.91 11.31
CA LEU A 192 23.70 8.16 9.88
C LEU A 192 22.31 8.50 9.36
N TYR A 193 22.21 9.51 8.52
CA TYR A 193 20.96 9.91 7.90
C TYR A 193 21.10 9.83 6.38
N TRP A 194 20.07 9.29 5.72
CA TRP A 194 20.01 9.36 4.27
C TRP A 194 19.69 10.77 3.82
N THR A 195 20.57 11.39 3.04
CA THR A 195 20.47 12.80 2.62
C THR A 195 20.08 12.97 1.16
N ASP A 196 20.05 11.89 0.39
CA ASP A 196 19.66 11.91 -1.02
C ASP A 196 18.18 11.58 -1.21
N LYS A 197 17.68 11.59 -2.46
CA LYS A 197 16.31 11.26 -2.81
C LYS A 197 15.99 9.84 -2.40
N LYS A 198 14.74 9.58 -1.96
CA LYS A 198 14.26 8.23 -1.63
C LYS A 198 14.36 7.25 -2.81
N ALA A 199 14.22 7.76 -4.05
CA ALA A 199 14.41 6.96 -5.25
C ALA A 199 15.81 6.33 -5.33
N ALA A 200 16.87 7.08 -4.99
CA ALA A 200 18.24 6.57 -4.98
C ALA A 200 18.43 5.48 -3.92
N ALA A 201 17.78 5.61 -2.75
CA ALA A 201 17.80 4.55 -1.74
C ALA A 201 17.08 3.28 -2.24
N VAL A 202 15.96 3.43 -2.94
CA VAL A 202 15.24 2.30 -3.55
C VAL A 202 16.10 1.58 -4.58
N GLU A 203 16.75 2.31 -5.49
CA GLU A 203 17.65 1.75 -6.50
C GLU A 203 18.82 0.99 -5.86
N LEU A 204 19.42 1.57 -4.80
CA LEU A 204 20.51 0.92 -4.07
C LEU A 204 20.04 -0.40 -3.43
N ILE A 205 18.87 -0.41 -2.80
CA ILE A 205 18.31 -1.62 -2.18
C ILE A 205 18.04 -2.70 -3.22
N TYR A 206 17.47 -2.33 -4.37
CA TYR A 206 17.27 -3.28 -5.46
C TYR A 206 18.61 -3.82 -5.97
N GLY A 207 19.63 -2.98 -6.09
CA GLY A 207 20.99 -3.40 -6.47
C GLY A 207 21.56 -4.43 -5.48
N ILE A 208 21.48 -4.16 -4.19
CA ILE A 208 21.94 -5.06 -3.12
C ILE A 208 21.21 -6.41 -3.17
N HIS A 209 19.89 -6.38 -3.34
CA HIS A 209 19.06 -7.58 -3.44
C HIS A 209 19.36 -8.37 -4.72
N ALA A 210 19.45 -7.70 -5.89
CA ALA A 210 19.69 -8.36 -7.18
C ALA A 210 21.06 -9.06 -7.25
N VAL A 211 22.08 -8.48 -6.63
CA VAL A 211 23.44 -9.06 -6.55
C VAL A 211 23.53 -10.15 -5.48
N GLY A 212 22.53 -10.27 -4.59
CA GLY A 212 22.55 -11.26 -3.51
C GLY A 212 23.58 -10.97 -2.43
N SER A 213 23.91 -9.69 -2.17
CA SER A 213 24.99 -9.28 -1.26
C SER A 213 24.66 -9.50 0.22
N VAL A 214 23.41 -9.81 0.58
CA VAL A 214 22.95 -10.02 1.96
C VAL A 214 22.50 -11.46 2.14
N ASP A 215 22.92 -12.10 3.24
CA ASP A 215 22.59 -13.48 3.62
C ASP A 215 22.82 -14.50 2.49
N ASN A 216 23.90 -14.32 1.72
CA ASN A 216 24.25 -15.17 0.56
C ASN A 216 23.09 -15.25 -0.48
N GLY A 217 22.39 -14.16 -0.70
CA GLY A 217 21.26 -14.06 -1.64
C GLY A 217 19.94 -14.62 -1.11
N LYS A 218 19.85 -14.97 0.16
CA LYS A 218 18.62 -15.51 0.79
C LYS A 218 17.75 -14.43 1.46
N ALA A 219 18.29 -13.22 1.68
CA ALA A 219 17.54 -12.14 2.30
C ALA A 219 16.37 -11.70 1.42
N ASP A 220 15.16 -11.60 2.01
CA ASP A 220 14.03 -10.96 1.31
C ASP A 220 14.32 -9.45 1.19
N ILE A 221 13.88 -8.85 0.07
CA ILE A 221 14.02 -7.41 -0.17
C ILE A 221 13.44 -6.57 0.98
N ILE A 222 12.42 -7.07 1.66
CA ILE A 222 11.79 -6.40 2.81
C ILE A 222 12.73 -6.35 4.00
N ASP A 223 13.52 -7.40 4.22
CA ASP A 223 14.50 -7.45 5.30
C ASP A 223 15.62 -6.44 5.03
N ILE A 224 16.06 -6.34 3.77
CA ILE A 224 17.07 -5.36 3.33
C ILE A 224 16.53 -3.94 3.49
N VAL A 225 15.28 -3.67 3.08
CA VAL A 225 14.62 -2.37 3.27
C VAL A 225 14.54 -2.01 4.74
N THR A 226 14.10 -2.93 5.59
CA THR A 226 13.97 -2.71 7.04
C THR A 226 15.32 -2.41 7.68
N ALA A 227 16.37 -3.13 7.29
CA ALA A 227 17.72 -2.86 7.75
C ALA A 227 18.22 -1.48 7.30
N PHE A 228 17.95 -1.12 6.04
CA PHE A 228 18.33 0.16 5.46
C PHE A 228 17.61 1.35 6.14
N GLU A 229 16.30 1.26 6.34
CA GLU A 229 15.49 2.25 7.06
C GLU A 229 16.01 2.46 8.49
N ARG A 230 16.36 1.38 9.15
CA ARG A 230 16.90 1.41 10.52
C ARG A 230 18.28 2.06 10.58
N THR A 231 19.16 1.76 9.60
CA THR A 231 20.53 2.25 9.57
C THR A 231 20.60 3.74 9.23
N PHE A 232 19.80 4.18 8.28
CA PHE A 232 19.85 5.53 7.73
C PHE A 232 18.71 6.43 8.20
N HIS A 233 17.89 5.98 9.18
CA HIS A 233 16.79 6.75 9.74
C HIS A 233 15.86 7.35 8.67
N ILE A 234 15.58 6.59 7.60
CA ILE A 234 14.70 6.98 6.50
C ILE A 234 13.44 6.14 6.51
N LEU A 235 12.27 6.75 6.35
CA LEU A 235 11.01 6.02 6.19
C LEU A 235 10.75 5.76 4.72
N MET A 236 10.84 4.51 4.30
CA MET A 236 10.41 4.07 2.99
C MET A 236 9.00 3.46 3.09
N VAL A 237 7.97 4.27 3.00
CA VAL A 237 6.56 3.82 2.95
C VAL A 237 6.32 2.83 1.79
N PHE A 238 7.31 2.68 0.94
CA PHE A 238 7.34 1.89 -0.30
C PHE A 238 7.57 0.40 -0.10
N ALA A 239 8.12 -0.07 1.02
CA ALA A 239 8.50 -1.48 1.16
C ALA A 239 7.30 -2.42 1.20
N SER A 240 6.23 -2.01 1.86
CA SER A 240 4.94 -2.73 1.82
C SER A 240 4.30 -2.67 0.44
N PHE A 241 4.63 -1.62 -0.32
CA PHE A 241 4.14 -1.35 -1.65
C PHE A 241 4.78 -2.24 -2.72
N LEU A 242 6.03 -2.62 -2.55
CA LEU A 242 6.73 -3.51 -3.47
C LEU A 242 6.13 -4.92 -3.46
N ARG A 243 5.53 -5.36 -2.36
CA ARG A 243 4.76 -6.61 -2.31
C ARG A 243 3.52 -6.56 -3.20
N VAL A 244 2.77 -5.46 -3.15
CA VAL A 244 1.55 -5.29 -3.96
C VAL A 244 1.90 -5.08 -5.43
N ASN A 245 2.92 -4.26 -5.75
CA ASN A 245 3.34 -3.98 -7.13
C ASN A 245 4.09 -5.14 -7.80
N ARG A 246 4.76 -6.02 -7.05
CA ARG A 246 5.39 -7.21 -7.64
C ARG A 246 4.36 -8.17 -8.21
N SER A 247 3.21 -8.32 -7.56
CA SER A 247 2.08 -9.06 -8.11
C SER A 247 1.49 -8.40 -9.36
N ILE A 248 1.52 -7.06 -9.45
CA ILE A 248 1.01 -6.30 -10.59
C ILE A 248 1.95 -6.36 -11.80
N LYS A 249 3.27 -6.29 -11.62
CA LYS A 249 4.24 -6.35 -12.72
C LYS A 249 4.40 -7.74 -13.32
N PHE A 250 4.22 -8.81 -12.55
CA PHE A 250 4.26 -10.18 -13.09
C PHE A 250 3.08 -10.49 -14.01
N ILE A 251 1.95 -9.81 -13.85
CA ILE A 251 0.75 -10.01 -14.70
C ILE A 251 0.85 -9.26 -16.03
N SER A 252 1.67 -8.20 -16.13
CA SER A 252 1.78 -7.38 -17.38
C SER A 252 2.87 -7.85 -18.36
N PHE A 253 3.62 -8.93 -18.06
CA PHE A 253 4.72 -9.41 -18.93
C PHE A 253 4.40 -10.69 -19.69
N ASP A 254 3.20 -11.29 -19.53
CA ASP A 254 2.86 -12.58 -20.13
C ASP A 254 1.85 -12.50 -21.32
N ASP A 255 1.55 -11.28 -21.79
CA ASP A 255 0.65 -11.07 -22.95
C ASP A 255 1.40 -10.68 -24.23
N GLY A 256 2.46 -11.38 -24.58
CA GLY A 256 3.10 -11.10 -25.86
C GLY A 256 4.24 -12.02 -26.24
N GLU A 257 3.95 -13.24 -26.63
CA GLU A 257 4.66 -13.99 -27.67
C GLU A 257 4.16 -15.44 -27.75
N HIS A 258 3.02 -15.64 -28.39
CA HIS A 258 2.76 -16.87 -29.13
C HIS A 258 2.21 -16.49 -30.50
N ALA A 259 3.13 -16.07 -31.36
CA ALA A 259 2.90 -16.03 -32.78
C ALA A 259 3.81 -17.07 -33.46
N GLY A 260 3.19 -18.12 -33.96
CA GLY A 260 3.61 -18.78 -35.21
C GLY A 260 4.90 -19.60 -35.20
N HIS A 261 4.77 -20.90 -35.03
CA HIS A 261 5.58 -21.82 -35.83
C HIS A 261 4.65 -22.80 -36.55
N ASP A 262 4.37 -22.45 -37.78
CA ASP A 262 3.95 -23.37 -38.86
C ASP A 262 5.04 -24.44 -39.02
N PHE A 263 4.68 -25.68 -38.86
CA PHE A 263 5.45 -26.80 -39.45
C PHE A 263 4.62 -27.41 -40.58
N SER A 264 4.89 -26.93 -41.80
CA SER A 264 4.66 -27.68 -43.01
C SER A 264 5.90 -28.54 -43.28
N THR A 265 5.78 -29.80 -43.22
CA THR A 265 6.17 -30.90 -44.13
C THR A 265 6.11 -32.21 -43.40
#